data_216bc1adc9654c5095735363371476b8
#
_entry.id   216bc1adc9654c5095735363371476b8
#
_cell.length_a   1.000
_cell.length_b   1.000
_cell.length_c   1.000
_cell.angle_alpha   90.00
_cell.angle_beta   90.00
_cell.angle_gamma   90.00
#
_symmetry.space_group_name_H-M   'P 1'
#
loop_
_entity.id
_entity.type
_entity.pdbx_description
1 polymer ?
#
loop_
_entity_poly.entity_id
_entity_poly.type
_entity_poly.pdbx_seq_one_letter_code
_entity_poly.pdbx_strand_id
1 'polypeptide(L)'
;MTSAPALYTPEFLRACGLHFAGAMSLALFLLFPLYVQALGGTEVTIGLVLGVGMAASVLVRPAVGLLLDRVGRRRVLVWCGIGNVLSWIPFFFLTAVGPALYLWSTVHEVLWGALFAAYFTYAADLVPAGRRAEGIAIFGVAGMSANGLAPIVGERVISTLGFSAYLGLAMSFGVVAVLVSLFVPASPPRAHGHAPSFRDVVRLAGHPRLAQVMLATAILGVAINAAYFFVAPYVHERGLAQAGPFFAAYSATSVVIRLFGRRTLDVLGPHRVAVPGFVVFAAGLAGLAGLPYVASGLTTSLLVLSGMACGAGHGSLFPVLNALAISRAPAGKQGAVVGLHTAAIDVGAVLGTPLCGFLAERLGYPAMYGTMGLASLAGVGLMAKDARTMKEGLG
;
A
#
# COMPACT_ATOMS: atom_id res chain seq x y z
N MET A 1 -37.14 7.12 -17.63
CA MET A 1 -36.00 6.37 -17.06
C MET A 1 -34.75 7.18 -17.34
N THR A 2 -34.26 7.96 -16.39
CA THR A 2 -32.96 8.65 -16.53
C THR A 2 -31.87 7.60 -16.55
N SER A 3 -31.13 7.50 -17.65
CA SER A 3 -29.98 6.58 -17.75
C SER A 3 -29.03 6.86 -16.58
N ALA A 4 -28.59 5.78 -15.89
CA ALA A 4 -27.60 5.91 -14.83
C ALA A 4 -26.36 6.67 -15.38
N PRO A 5 -25.80 7.66 -14.63
CA PRO A 5 -24.70 8.46 -15.13
C PRO A 5 -23.50 7.57 -15.49
N ALA A 6 -22.89 7.84 -16.65
CA ALA A 6 -21.79 7.05 -17.18
C ALA A 6 -20.57 7.15 -16.25
N LEU A 7 -19.99 6.00 -15.87
CA LEU A 7 -18.75 5.93 -15.09
C LEU A 7 -17.51 6.13 -15.97
N TYR A 8 -17.53 5.53 -17.16
CA TYR A 8 -16.39 5.54 -18.08
C TYR A 8 -16.38 6.80 -18.94
N THR A 9 -16.21 7.95 -18.30
CA THR A 9 -16.00 9.22 -19.02
C THR A 9 -14.54 9.37 -19.43
N PRO A 10 -14.24 10.18 -20.48
CA PRO A 10 -12.86 10.46 -20.87
C PRO A 10 -12.00 11.02 -19.71
N GLU A 11 -12.61 11.81 -18.82
CA GLU A 11 -11.98 12.38 -17.63
C GLU A 11 -11.59 11.28 -16.63
N PHE A 12 -12.49 10.33 -16.38
CA PHE A 12 -12.21 9.20 -15.49
C PHE A 12 -11.12 8.27 -16.06
N LEU A 13 -11.15 7.99 -17.37
CA LEU A 13 -10.11 7.19 -18.02
C LEU A 13 -8.74 7.90 -17.99
N ARG A 14 -8.71 9.23 -18.21
CA ARG A 14 -7.47 10.02 -18.03
C ARG A 14 -6.97 9.98 -16.60
N ALA A 15 -7.87 10.05 -15.61
CA ALA A 15 -7.50 9.90 -14.20
C ALA A 15 -6.91 8.51 -13.89
N CYS A 16 -7.45 7.44 -14.48
CA CYS A 16 -6.88 6.09 -14.37
C CYS A 16 -5.48 6.02 -15.00
N GLY A 17 -5.30 6.60 -16.18
CA GLY A 17 -3.98 6.69 -16.85
C GLY A 17 -2.97 7.51 -16.05
N LEU A 18 -3.39 8.65 -15.51
CA LEU A 18 -2.59 9.47 -14.58
C LEU A 18 -2.15 8.66 -13.35
N HIS A 19 -3.10 7.95 -12.72
CA HIS A 19 -2.81 7.13 -11.56
C HIS A 19 -1.88 5.98 -11.91
N PHE A 20 -2.06 5.31 -13.05
CA PHE A 20 -1.16 4.25 -13.50
C PHE A 20 0.26 4.76 -13.72
N ALA A 21 0.44 5.88 -14.43
CA ALA A 21 1.77 6.47 -14.66
C ALA A 21 2.45 6.90 -13.35
N GLY A 22 1.72 7.62 -12.48
CA GLY A 22 2.23 7.97 -11.15
C GLY A 22 2.54 6.76 -10.30
N ALA A 23 1.65 5.76 -10.29
CA ALA A 23 1.87 4.52 -9.55
C ALA A 23 3.05 3.69 -10.09
N MET A 24 3.36 3.74 -11.39
CA MET A 24 4.58 3.11 -11.95
C MET A 24 5.84 3.73 -11.36
N SER A 25 5.93 5.08 -11.31
CA SER A 25 7.03 5.78 -10.65
C SER A 25 7.20 5.37 -9.19
N LEU A 26 6.07 5.30 -8.47
CA LEU A 26 6.03 4.97 -7.04
C LEU A 26 6.29 3.49 -6.79
N ALA A 27 5.75 2.59 -7.63
CA ALA A 27 5.92 1.15 -7.47
C ALA A 27 7.35 0.68 -7.78
N LEU A 28 8.12 1.43 -8.56
CA LEU A 28 9.55 1.22 -8.67
C LEU A 28 10.25 1.35 -7.32
N PHE A 29 9.74 2.16 -6.39
CA PHE A 29 10.28 2.25 -5.03
C PHE A 29 10.20 0.94 -4.22
N LEU A 30 9.42 -0.04 -4.67
CA LEU A 30 9.46 -1.41 -4.10
C LEU A 30 10.82 -2.09 -4.28
N LEU A 31 11.62 -1.65 -5.27
CA LEU A 31 12.98 -2.11 -5.50
C LEU A 31 14.05 -1.20 -4.85
N PHE A 32 13.64 -0.12 -4.19
CA PHE A 32 14.55 0.80 -3.50
C PHE A 32 15.43 0.09 -2.44
N PRO A 33 14.96 -0.96 -1.74
CA PRO A 33 15.82 -1.76 -0.88
C PRO A 33 17.08 -2.31 -1.56
N LEU A 34 17.00 -2.71 -2.84
CA LEU A 34 18.18 -3.15 -3.61
C LEU A 34 19.18 -2.01 -3.83
N TYR A 35 18.68 -0.79 -4.04
CA TYR A 35 19.52 0.39 -4.14
C TYR A 35 20.20 0.70 -2.80
N VAL A 36 19.49 0.58 -1.66
CA VAL A 36 20.08 0.74 -0.33
C VAL A 36 21.18 -0.29 -0.09
N GLN A 37 20.97 -1.56 -0.45
CA GLN A 37 22.02 -2.61 -0.38
C GLN A 37 23.22 -2.26 -1.27
N ALA A 38 23.01 -1.75 -2.49
CA ALA A 38 24.09 -1.33 -3.38
C ALA A 38 24.92 -0.17 -2.82
N LEU A 39 24.35 0.66 -1.94
CA LEU A 39 25.07 1.70 -1.18
C LEU A 39 25.79 1.15 0.07
N GLY A 40 25.78 -0.17 0.31
CA GLY A 40 26.35 -0.79 1.50
C GLY A 40 25.44 -0.79 2.72
N GLY A 41 24.13 -0.56 2.54
CA GLY A 41 23.14 -0.63 3.62
C GLY A 41 22.75 -2.07 3.95
N THR A 42 22.41 -2.29 5.23
CA THR A 42 21.91 -3.55 5.76
C THR A 42 20.38 -3.57 5.77
N GLU A 43 19.80 -4.71 6.16
CA GLU A 43 18.36 -4.86 6.32
C GLU A 43 17.78 -3.89 7.37
N VAL A 44 18.54 -3.64 8.45
CA VAL A 44 18.18 -2.60 9.44
C VAL A 44 18.18 -1.21 8.78
N THR A 45 19.17 -0.92 7.94
CA THR A 45 19.20 0.35 7.18
C THR A 45 17.96 0.49 6.31
N ILE A 46 17.58 -0.54 5.55
CA ILE A 46 16.36 -0.58 4.73
C ILE A 46 15.15 -0.27 5.60
N GLY A 47 14.99 -1.02 6.70
CA GLY A 47 13.87 -0.87 7.62
C GLY A 47 13.75 0.53 8.19
N LEU A 48 14.87 1.14 8.62
CA LEU A 48 14.89 2.48 9.21
C LEU A 48 14.64 3.58 8.17
N VAL A 49 15.28 3.50 6.98
CA VAL A 49 15.09 4.49 5.91
C VAL A 49 13.62 4.57 5.50
N LEU A 50 12.99 3.41 5.26
CA LEU A 50 11.59 3.34 4.89
C LEU A 50 10.68 3.72 6.07
N GLY A 51 10.94 3.22 7.27
CA GLY A 51 10.13 3.48 8.47
C GLY A 51 10.08 4.96 8.84
N VAL A 52 11.22 5.66 8.78
CA VAL A 52 11.30 7.12 9.03
C VAL A 52 10.52 7.88 7.96
N GLY A 53 10.67 7.52 6.69
CA GLY A 53 9.92 8.14 5.59
C GLY A 53 8.41 7.96 5.75
N MET A 54 7.96 6.73 6.04
CA MET A 54 6.55 6.42 6.29
C MET A 54 6.00 7.20 7.49
N ALA A 55 6.74 7.28 8.59
CA ALA A 55 6.34 8.05 9.77
C ALA A 55 6.14 9.53 9.43
N ALA A 56 7.08 10.14 8.71
CA ALA A 56 6.97 11.52 8.26
C ALA A 56 5.76 11.71 7.33
N SER A 57 5.53 10.79 6.39
CA SER A 57 4.38 10.80 5.47
C SER A 57 3.05 10.80 6.24
N VAL A 58 2.92 9.95 7.27
CA VAL A 58 1.72 9.89 8.13
C VAL A 58 1.49 11.19 8.88
N LEU A 59 2.54 11.77 9.45
CA LEU A 59 2.46 13.03 10.22
C LEU A 59 2.03 14.22 9.36
N VAL A 60 2.41 14.26 8.07
CA VAL A 60 2.08 15.36 7.17
C VAL A 60 0.68 15.21 6.53
N ARG A 61 0.04 14.04 6.59
CA ARG A 61 -1.29 13.80 5.97
C ARG A 61 -2.37 14.82 6.30
N PRO A 62 -2.55 15.27 7.56
CA PRO A 62 -3.55 16.29 7.86
C PRO A 62 -3.30 17.62 7.10
N ALA A 63 -2.03 18.01 6.99
CA ALA A 63 -1.65 19.21 6.23
C ALA A 63 -1.92 19.05 4.72
N VAL A 64 -1.67 17.84 4.18
CA VAL A 64 -2.00 17.50 2.78
C VAL A 64 -3.49 17.58 2.54
N GLY A 65 -4.33 17.07 3.45
CA GLY A 65 -5.79 17.19 3.36
C GLY A 65 -6.25 18.65 3.28
N LEU A 66 -5.73 19.51 4.16
CA LEU A 66 -6.00 20.94 4.16
C LEU A 66 -5.52 21.62 2.85
N LEU A 67 -4.36 21.21 2.34
CA LEU A 67 -3.82 21.72 1.09
C LEU A 67 -4.73 21.36 -0.09
N LEU A 68 -5.18 20.11 -0.18
CA LEU A 68 -6.10 19.63 -1.20
C LEU A 68 -7.40 20.43 -1.21
N ASP A 69 -7.93 20.79 -0.05
CA ASP A 69 -9.17 21.55 0.07
C ASP A 69 -8.98 23.02 -0.27
N ARG A 70 -7.86 23.65 0.13
CA ARG A 70 -7.59 25.08 -0.10
C ARG A 70 -7.12 25.38 -1.52
N VAL A 71 -6.25 24.56 -2.08
CA VAL A 71 -5.54 24.84 -3.34
C VAL A 71 -6.18 24.13 -4.53
N GLY A 72 -6.93 23.05 -4.27
CA GLY A 72 -7.57 22.20 -5.27
C GLY A 72 -6.67 21.06 -5.74
N ARG A 73 -7.32 19.97 -6.18
CA ARG A 73 -6.67 18.67 -6.45
C ARG A 73 -5.60 18.75 -7.55
N ARG A 74 -5.92 19.42 -8.67
CA ARG A 74 -5.00 19.55 -9.80
C ARG A 74 -3.67 20.21 -9.41
N ARG A 75 -3.72 21.31 -8.64
CA ARG A 75 -2.49 22.01 -8.23
C ARG A 75 -1.62 21.13 -7.34
N VAL A 76 -2.23 20.38 -6.41
CA VAL A 76 -1.50 19.44 -5.55
C VAL A 76 -0.89 18.31 -6.38
N LEU A 77 -1.64 17.72 -7.34
CA LEU A 77 -1.13 16.70 -8.26
C LEU A 77 0.09 17.20 -9.04
N VAL A 78 0.04 18.43 -9.57
CA VAL A 78 1.15 19.02 -10.33
C VAL A 78 2.35 19.31 -9.44
N TRP A 79 2.16 20.06 -8.33
CA TRP A 79 3.29 20.49 -7.49
C TRP A 79 3.93 19.34 -6.73
N CYS A 80 3.13 18.44 -6.12
CA CYS A 80 3.66 17.26 -5.47
C CYS A 80 4.25 16.27 -6.50
N GLY A 81 3.69 16.21 -7.72
CA GLY A 81 4.25 15.43 -8.82
C GLY A 81 5.63 15.92 -9.24
N ILE A 82 5.79 17.23 -9.45
CA ILE A 82 7.10 17.83 -9.74
C ILE A 82 8.07 17.56 -8.59
N GLY A 83 7.66 17.79 -7.34
CA GLY A 83 8.47 17.50 -6.17
C GLY A 83 8.90 16.02 -6.12
N ASN A 84 7.98 15.09 -6.39
CA ASN A 84 8.28 13.66 -6.41
C ASN A 84 9.30 13.30 -7.51
N VAL A 85 9.17 13.85 -8.72
CA VAL A 85 10.17 13.69 -9.79
C VAL A 85 11.53 14.23 -9.34
N LEU A 86 11.56 15.42 -8.77
CA LEU A 86 12.81 16.05 -8.30
C LEU A 86 13.45 15.28 -7.12
N SER A 87 12.63 14.61 -6.29
CA SER A 87 13.14 13.82 -5.16
C SER A 87 13.96 12.59 -5.57
N TRP A 88 13.86 12.14 -6.82
CA TRP A 88 14.71 11.09 -7.38
C TRP A 88 16.13 11.57 -7.72
N ILE A 89 16.32 12.86 -8.00
CA ILE A 89 17.61 13.40 -8.48
C ILE A 89 18.77 13.17 -7.49
N PRO A 90 18.60 13.41 -6.17
CA PRO A 90 19.69 13.20 -5.21
C PRO A 90 20.23 11.76 -5.19
N PHE A 91 19.39 10.76 -5.46
CA PHE A 91 19.81 9.36 -5.45
C PHE A 91 20.84 9.04 -6.56
N PHE A 92 20.95 9.83 -7.65
CA PHE A 92 22.00 9.66 -8.64
C PHE A 92 23.41 9.98 -8.10
N PHE A 93 23.50 10.72 -7.01
CA PHE A 93 24.75 11.23 -6.45
C PHE A 93 25.13 10.58 -5.12
N LEU A 94 24.27 9.73 -4.57
CA LEU A 94 24.59 9.00 -3.34
C LEU A 94 25.54 7.85 -3.65
N THR A 95 26.64 7.79 -2.89
CA THR A 95 27.69 6.75 -3.01
C THR A 95 27.80 5.85 -1.79
N ALA A 96 27.12 6.21 -0.68
CA ALA A 96 27.11 5.44 0.56
C ALA A 96 25.88 5.77 1.38
N VAL A 97 25.60 4.91 2.37
CA VAL A 97 24.58 5.16 3.38
C VAL A 97 24.98 6.34 4.26
N GLY A 98 24.08 7.30 4.42
CA GLY A 98 24.33 8.48 5.23
C GLY A 98 23.07 9.33 5.44
N PRO A 99 23.15 10.47 6.15
CA PRO A 99 22.00 11.32 6.44
C PRO A 99 21.22 11.78 5.19
N ALA A 100 21.91 11.96 4.07
CA ALA A 100 21.30 12.35 2.79
C ALA A 100 20.33 11.28 2.26
N LEU A 101 20.64 9.98 2.44
CA LEU A 101 19.75 8.88 2.07
C LEU A 101 18.44 8.96 2.87
N TYR A 102 18.52 9.12 4.19
CA TYR A 102 17.35 9.26 5.07
C TYR A 102 16.52 10.51 4.71
N LEU A 103 17.17 11.64 4.51
CA LEU A 103 16.51 12.90 4.17
C LEU A 103 15.71 12.77 2.87
N TRP A 104 16.35 12.33 1.78
CA TRP A 104 15.72 12.30 0.47
C TRP A 104 14.69 11.18 0.34
N SER A 105 14.89 10.04 1.00
CA SER A 105 13.86 9.00 1.12
C SER A 105 12.64 9.50 1.88
N THR A 106 12.85 10.27 2.96
CA THR A 106 11.76 10.89 3.72
C THR A 106 10.99 11.91 2.87
N VAL A 107 11.70 12.78 2.14
CA VAL A 107 11.07 13.74 1.21
C VAL A 107 10.24 13.00 0.15
N HIS A 108 10.81 11.94 -0.43
CA HIS A 108 10.12 11.10 -1.43
C HIS A 108 8.83 10.49 -0.86
N GLU A 109 8.90 9.88 0.31
CA GLU A 109 7.75 9.25 0.99
C GLU A 109 6.64 10.25 1.35
N VAL A 110 6.99 11.44 1.80
CA VAL A 110 6.03 12.51 2.08
C VAL A 110 5.30 12.96 0.80
N LEU A 111 6.04 13.16 -0.29
CA LEU A 111 5.46 13.53 -1.58
C LEU A 111 4.61 12.40 -2.16
N TRP A 112 5.04 11.15 -1.99
CA TRP A 112 4.27 9.95 -2.32
C TRP A 112 2.90 9.94 -1.59
N GLY A 113 2.92 10.09 -0.27
CA GLY A 113 1.69 10.13 0.54
C GLY A 113 0.74 11.25 0.12
N ALA A 114 1.28 12.42 -0.23
CA ALA A 114 0.50 13.54 -0.74
C ALA A 114 -0.13 13.23 -2.11
N LEU A 115 0.63 12.65 -3.03
CA LEU A 115 0.13 12.22 -4.34
C LEU A 115 -0.92 11.14 -4.24
N PHE A 116 -0.71 10.13 -3.38
CA PHE A 116 -1.68 9.07 -3.15
C PHE A 116 -3.03 9.63 -2.67
N ALA A 117 -3.01 10.53 -1.68
CA ALA A 117 -4.21 11.21 -1.22
C ALA A 117 -4.88 12.03 -2.33
N ALA A 118 -4.08 12.74 -3.13
CA ALA A 118 -4.57 13.57 -4.22
C ALA A 118 -5.22 12.73 -5.35
N TYR A 119 -4.62 11.60 -5.74
CA TYR A 119 -5.16 10.68 -6.74
C TYR A 119 -6.53 10.16 -6.33
N PHE A 120 -6.66 9.61 -5.13
CA PHE A 120 -7.93 9.04 -4.67
C PHE A 120 -9.01 10.11 -4.42
N THR A 121 -8.63 11.29 -3.91
CA THR A 121 -9.57 12.40 -3.75
C THR A 121 -10.07 12.90 -5.09
N TYR A 122 -9.17 13.03 -6.09
CA TYR A 122 -9.54 13.43 -7.44
C TYR A 122 -10.46 12.41 -8.11
N ALA A 123 -10.15 11.11 -8.01
CA ALA A 123 -11.01 10.04 -8.52
C ALA A 123 -12.41 10.07 -7.88
N ALA A 124 -12.48 10.28 -6.55
CA ALA A 124 -13.75 10.37 -5.84
C ALA A 124 -14.61 11.56 -6.27
N ASP A 125 -13.98 12.64 -6.77
CA ASP A 125 -14.70 13.81 -7.32
C ASP A 125 -15.29 13.55 -8.71
N LEU A 126 -14.69 12.64 -9.50
CA LEU A 126 -15.15 12.30 -10.86
C LEU A 126 -16.24 11.22 -10.88
N VAL A 127 -16.27 10.37 -9.87
CA VAL A 127 -17.17 9.22 -9.86
C VAL A 127 -18.56 9.63 -9.38
N PRO A 128 -19.65 9.25 -10.12
CA PRO A 128 -21.01 9.50 -9.69
C PRO A 128 -21.32 8.88 -8.30
N ALA A 129 -22.09 9.58 -7.46
CA ALA A 129 -22.37 9.19 -6.07
C ALA A 129 -22.91 7.75 -5.95
N GLY A 130 -23.81 7.34 -6.87
CA GLY A 130 -24.40 5.99 -6.88
C GLY A 130 -23.46 4.88 -7.33
N ARG A 131 -22.28 5.20 -7.90
CA ARG A 131 -21.28 4.24 -8.41
C ARG A 131 -19.91 4.42 -7.78
N ARG A 132 -19.84 5.14 -6.64
CA ARG A 132 -18.56 5.53 -6.02
C ARG A 132 -17.68 4.33 -5.66
N ALA A 133 -18.26 3.27 -5.08
CA ALA A 133 -17.50 2.08 -4.73
C ALA A 133 -16.90 1.38 -5.96
N GLU A 134 -17.68 1.27 -7.04
CA GLU A 134 -17.23 0.69 -8.31
C GLU A 134 -16.12 1.51 -8.95
N GLY A 135 -16.30 2.83 -9.05
CA GLY A 135 -15.31 3.71 -9.66
C GLY A 135 -13.98 3.74 -8.90
N ILE A 136 -14.02 3.79 -7.56
CA ILE A 136 -12.80 3.74 -6.75
C ILE A 136 -12.12 2.37 -6.85
N ALA A 137 -12.87 1.27 -6.95
CA ALA A 137 -12.28 -0.05 -7.17
C ALA A 137 -11.53 -0.13 -8.51
N ILE A 138 -12.16 0.33 -9.61
CA ILE A 138 -11.53 0.37 -10.94
C ILE A 138 -10.30 1.28 -10.95
N PHE A 139 -10.40 2.46 -10.32
CA PHE A 139 -9.27 3.37 -10.17
C PHE A 139 -8.11 2.72 -9.40
N GLY A 140 -8.42 1.96 -8.34
CA GLY A 140 -7.44 1.21 -7.57
C GLY A 140 -6.75 0.09 -8.37
N VAL A 141 -7.42 -0.49 -9.36
CA VAL A 141 -6.81 -1.49 -10.26
C VAL A 141 -5.62 -0.90 -11.02
N ALA A 142 -5.69 0.36 -11.45
CA ALA A 142 -4.58 1.03 -12.13
C ALA A 142 -3.30 1.05 -11.27
N GLY A 143 -3.42 1.43 -10.00
CA GLY A 143 -2.29 1.41 -9.05
C GLY A 143 -1.78 0.01 -8.75
N MET A 144 -2.70 -0.95 -8.54
CA MET A 144 -2.30 -2.35 -8.28
C MET A 144 -1.60 -2.99 -9.49
N SER A 145 -2.02 -2.65 -10.72
CA SER A 145 -1.35 -3.12 -11.94
C SER A 145 0.07 -2.58 -12.03
N ALA A 146 0.30 -1.34 -11.64
CA ALA A 146 1.63 -0.76 -11.55
C ALA A 146 2.51 -1.50 -10.53
N ASN A 147 1.97 -1.84 -9.34
CA ASN A 147 2.71 -2.61 -8.33
C ASN A 147 3.16 -3.99 -8.82
N GLY A 148 2.40 -4.60 -9.75
CA GLY A 148 2.80 -5.87 -10.37
C GLY A 148 3.82 -5.69 -11.49
N LEU A 149 3.69 -4.64 -12.30
CA LEU A 149 4.49 -4.45 -13.50
C LEU A 149 5.83 -3.76 -13.23
N ALA A 150 5.85 -2.75 -12.35
CA ALA A 150 7.02 -1.93 -12.10
C ALA A 150 8.22 -2.73 -11.57
N PRO A 151 8.10 -3.69 -10.64
CA PRO A 151 9.23 -4.51 -10.22
C PRO A 151 9.80 -5.37 -11.34
N ILE A 152 8.97 -5.94 -12.22
CA ILE A 152 9.44 -6.73 -13.38
C ILE A 152 10.33 -5.88 -14.28
N VAL A 153 9.82 -4.70 -14.66
CA VAL A 153 10.55 -3.78 -15.55
C VAL A 153 11.77 -3.22 -14.84
N GLY A 154 11.62 -2.84 -13.56
CA GLY A 154 12.69 -2.27 -12.75
C GLY A 154 13.87 -3.23 -12.54
N GLU A 155 13.61 -4.49 -12.19
CA GLU A 155 14.65 -5.52 -12.04
C GLU A 155 15.38 -5.77 -13.36
N ARG A 156 14.64 -5.80 -14.49
CA ARG A 156 15.26 -5.96 -15.80
C ARG A 156 16.18 -4.79 -16.11
N VAL A 157 15.75 -3.56 -15.82
CA VAL A 157 16.57 -2.36 -16.05
C VAL A 157 17.77 -2.35 -15.11
N ILE A 158 17.62 -2.67 -13.83
CA ILE A 158 18.73 -2.75 -12.87
C ILE A 158 19.78 -3.76 -13.37
N SER A 159 19.35 -4.95 -13.79
CA SER A 159 20.25 -6.03 -14.20
C SER A 159 20.97 -5.77 -15.52
N THR A 160 20.42 -4.97 -16.43
CA THR A 160 20.99 -4.72 -17.77
C THR A 160 21.67 -3.36 -17.90
N LEU A 161 21.16 -2.33 -17.23
CA LEU A 161 21.55 -0.93 -17.39
C LEU A 161 21.97 -0.26 -16.07
N GLY A 162 21.81 -0.95 -14.93
CA GLY A 162 22.20 -0.45 -13.63
C GLY A 162 21.21 0.52 -12.97
N PHE A 163 21.57 0.95 -11.75
CA PHE A 163 20.69 1.79 -10.91
C PHE A 163 20.41 3.18 -11.49
N SER A 164 21.37 3.79 -12.21
CA SER A 164 21.12 5.10 -12.83
C SER A 164 19.97 5.04 -13.84
N ALA A 165 19.91 3.99 -14.66
CA ALA A 165 18.82 3.80 -15.60
C ALA A 165 17.49 3.52 -14.90
N TYR A 166 17.51 2.74 -13.81
CA TYR A 166 16.33 2.50 -12.97
C TYR A 166 15.79 3.79 -12.35
N LEU A 167 16.64 4.65 -11.79
CA LEU A 167 16.23 5.95 -11.26
C LEU A 167 15.66 6.85 -12.37
N GLY A 168 16.29 6.85 -13.55
CA GLY A 168 15.78 7.56 -14.72
C GLY A 168 14.44 7.05 -15.22
N LEU A 169 14.22 5.72 -15.17
CA LEU A 169 12.93 5.11 -15.49
C LEU A 169 11.82 5.58 -14.51
N ALA A 170 12.10 5.59 -13.21
CA ALA A 170 11.15 6.05 -12.20
C ALA A 170 10.79 7.53 -12.40
N MET A 171 11.80 8.36 -12.69
CA MET A 171 11.58 9.77 -13.04
C MET A 171 10.75 9.94 -14.30
N SER A 172 10.99 9.15 -15.35
CA SER A 172 10.27 9.26 -16.62
C SER A 172 8.77 9.01 -16.46
N PHE A 173 8.37 7.99 -15.70
CA PHE A 173 6.97 7.75 -15.35
C PHE A 173 6.39 8.88 -14.52
N GLY A 174 7.15 9.43 -13.57
CA GLY A 174 6.76 10.61 -12.80
C GLY A 174 6.52 11.83 -13.69
N VAL A 175 7.42 12.09 -14.66
CA VAL A 175 7.25 13.17 -15.65
C VAL A 175 5.99 12.97 -16.47
N VAL A 176 5.73 11.75 -16.96
CA VAL A 176 4.49 11.44 -17.68
C VAL A 176 3.26 11.74 -16.80
N ALA A 177 3.28 11.35 -15.53
CA ALA A 177 2.19 11.64 -14.61
C ALA A 177 2.00 13.16 -14.41
N VAL A 178 3.08 13.94 -14.27
CA VAL A 178 3.00 15.41 -14.19
C VAL A 178 2.41 16.00 -15.46
N LEU A 179 2.90 15.59 -16.63
CA LEU A 179 2.37 16.06 -17.91
C LEU A 179 0.87 15.78 -18.06
N VAL A 180 0.43 14.55 -17.75
CA VAL A 180 -0.99 14.20 -17.79
C VAL A 180 -1.79 15.03 -16.78
N SER A 181 -1.24 15.33 -15.60
CA SER A 181 -1.92 16.14 -14.58
C SER A 181 -2.18 17.60 -15.04
N LEU A 182 -1.41 18.12 -15.99
CA LEU A 182 -1.63 19.44 -16.57
C LEU A 182 -2.91 19.51 -17.42
N PHE A 183 -3.35 18.38 -17.95
CA PHE A 183 -4.58 18.28 -18.78
C PHE A 183 -5.81 17.82 -17.98
N VAL A 184 -5.64 17.59 -16.68
CA VAL A 184 -6.74 17.25 -15.78
C VAL A 184 -7.58 18.48 -15.49
N PRO A 185 -8.93 18.41 -15.57
CA PRO A 185 -9.81 19.53 -15.21
C PRO A 185 -9.55 20.02 -13.78
N ALA A 186 -9.55 21.34 -13.60
CA ALA A 186 -9.40 21.91 -12.28
C ALA A 186 -10.66 21.63 -11.46
N SER A 187 -10.50 20.94 -10.31
CA SER A 187 -11.58 20.80 -9.34
C SER A 187 -11.63 22.07 -8.47
N PRO A 188 -12.80 22.70 -8.32
CA PRO A 188 -12.90 23.85 -7.41
C PRO A 188 -12.57 23.43 -5.97
N PRO A 189 -12.00 24.35 -5.17
CA PRO A 189 -11.83 24.13 -3.75
C PRO A 189 -13.19 23.78 -3.12
N ARG A 190 -13.23 22.76 -2.27
CA ARG A 190 -14.45 22.44 -1.54
C ARG A 190 -14.52 23.24 -0.24
N ALA A 191 -15.72 23.77 0.06
CA ALA A 191 -16.00 24.35 1.36
C ALA A 191 -15.84 23.27 2.46
N HIS A 192 -15.17 23.62 3.53
CA HIS A 192 -14.73 22.73 4.61
C HIS A 192 -15.92 22.00 5.25
N GLY A 193 -15.97 20.67 5.10
CA GLY A 193 -16.54 19.83 6.15
C GLY A 193 -15.54 19.80 7.31
N HIS A 194 -16.01 19.84 8.55
CA HIS A 194 -15.16 19.76 9.72
C HIS A 194 -14.34 18.48 9.67
N ALA A 195 -13.03 18.61 9.40
CA ALA A 195 -12.12 17.48 9.57
C ALA A 195 -12.19 17.05 11.04
N PRO A 196 -12.29 15.73 11.34
CA PRO A 196 -12.32 15.26 12.71
C PRO A 196 -11.06 15.74 13.43
N SER A 197 -11.22 16.25 14.65
CA SER A 197 -10.08 16.71 15.44
C SER A 197 -9.20 15.50 15.81
N PHE A 198 -7.91 15.72 16.03
CA PHE A 198 -7.00 14.66 16.50
C PHE A 198 -7.54 13.97 17.77
N ARG A 199 -8.17 14.71 18.67
CA ARG A 199 -8.82 14.18 19.88
C ARG A 199 -9.98 13.24 19.53
N ASP A 200 -10.77 13.54 18.49
CA ASP A 200 -11.85 12.68 18.04
C ASP A 200 -11.33 11.37 17.47
N VAL A 201 -10.23 11.43 16.72
CA VAL A 201 -9.58 10.24 16.16
C VAL A 201 -9.03 9.33 17.27
N VAL A 202 -8.32 9.91 18.27
CA VAL A 202 -7.78 9.17 19.42
C VAL A 202 -8.92 8.55 20.25
N ARG A 203 -10.00 9.30 20.49
CA ARG A 203 -11.18 8.79 21.23
C ARG A 203 -11.84 7.65 20.47
N LEU A 204 -11.96 7.73 19.15
CA LEU A 204 -12.49 6.66 18.31
C LEU A 204 -11.57 5.43 18.31
N ALA A 205 -10.24 5.62 18.26
CA ALA A 205 -9.27 4.53 18.33
C ALA A 205 -9.39 3.72 19.64
N GLY A 206 -9.63 4.41 20.75
CA GLY A 206 -9.85 3.79 22.07
C GLY A 206 -11.24 3.15 22.27
N HIS A 207 -12.15 3.23 21.29
CA HIS A 207 -13.48 2.66 21.42
C HIS A 207 -13.42 1.12 21.35
N PRO A 208 -13.91 0.36 22.37
CA PRO A 208 -13.71 -1.09 22.44
C PRO A 208 -14.17 -1.85 21.20
N ARG A 209 -15.28 -1.42 20.58
CA ARG A 209 -15.82 -2.04 19.35
C ARG A 209 -14.95 -1.85 18.11
N LEU A 210 -14.09 -0.84 18.09
CA LEU A 210 -13.18 -0.54 16.97
C LEU A 210 -11.76 -1.08 17.23
N ALA A 211 -11.33 -1.16 18.49
CA ALA A 211 -9.95 -1.47 18.86
C ALA A 211 -9.45 -2.80 18.25
N GLN A 212 -10.27 -3.86 18.28
CA GLN A 212 -9.89 -5.15 17.71
C GLN A 212 -9.71 -5.10 16.19
N VAL A 213 -10.60 -4.37 15.48
CA VAL A 213 -10.51 -4.20 14.04
C VAL A 213 -9.28 -3.35 13.69
N MET A 214 -9.02 -2.29 14.46
CA MET A 214 -7.82 -1.43 14.23
C MET A 214 -6.52 -2.19 14.48
N LEU A 215 -6.47 -3.04 15.52
CA LEU A 215 -5.31 -3.89 15.79
C LEU A 215 -5.11 -4.93 14.67
N ALA A 216 -6.16 -5.59 14.21
CA ALA A 216 -6.09 -6.50 13.08
C ALA A 216 -5.63 -5.78 11.79
N THR A 217 -6.09 -4.54 11.60
CA THR A 217 -5.67 -3.68 10.48
C THR A 217 -4.19 -3.28 10.58
N ALA A 218 -3.69 -2.98 11.76
CA ALA A 218 -2.27 -2.71 11.98
C ALA A 218 -1.40 -3.94 11.70
N ILE A 219 -1.83 -5.13 12.17
CA ILE A 219 -1.17 -6.40 11.84
C ILE A 219 -1.11 -6.61 10.31
N LEU A 220 -2.20 -6.34 9.61
CA LEU A 220 -2.21 -6.39 8.15
C LEU A 220 -1.19 -5.41 7.54
N GLY A 221 -1.09 -4.19 8.08
CA GLY A 221 -0.10 -3.19 7.66
C GLY A 221 1.34 -3.68 7.79
N VAL A 222 1.70 -4.30 8.93
CA VAL A 222 3.01 -4.95 9.13
C VAL A 222 3.26 -6.02 8.05
N ALA A 223 2.30 -6.92 7.86
CA ALA A 223 2.42 -8.06 6.95
C ALA A 223 2.57 -7.63 5.48
N ILE A 224 1.80 -6.63 5.04
CA ILE A 224 1.90 -6.06 3.69
C ILE A 224 3.30 -5.48 3.44
N ASN A 225 3.84 -4.73 4.40
CA ASN A 225 5.15 -4.08 4.22
C ASN A 225 6.29 -5.09 4.23
N ALA A 226 6.20 -6.17 5.04
CA ALA A 226 7.13 -7.29 4.95
C ALA A 226 7.17 -7.89 3.54
N ALA A 227 5.99 -8.14 2.95
CA ALA A 227 5.88 -8.68 1.60
C ALA A 227 6.31 -7.68 0.50
N TYR A 228 6.16 -6.38 0.70
CA TYR A 228 6.47 -5.40 -0.32
C TYR A 228 7.96 -5.02 -0.37
N PHE A 229 8.59 -4.79 0.77
CA PHE A 229 9.93 -4.19 0.79
C PHE A 229 11.05 -5.18 1.04
N PHE A 230 10.76 -6.39 1.51
CA PHE A 230 11.81 -7.35 1.85
C PHE A 230 11.89 -8.55 0.89
N VAL A 231 10.96 -8.73 -0.06
CA VAL A 231 11.04 -9.81 -1.04
C VAL A 231 12.18 -9.60 -2.02
N ALA A 232 12.34 -8.39 -2.59
CA ALA A 232 13.39 -8.13 -3.57
C ALA A 232 14.81 -8.32 -2.98
N PRO A 233 15.19 -7.73 -1.84
CA PRO A 233 16.48 -7.99 -1.23
C PRO A 233 16.68 -9.45 -0.83
N TYR A 234 15.64 -10.13 -0.34
CA TYR A 234 15.72 -11.55 0.01
C TYR A 234 16.02 -12.45 -1.19
N VAL A 235 15.30 -12.25 -2.29
CA VAL A 235 15.51 -13.02 -3.52
C VAL A 235 16.91 -12.78 -4.09
N HIS A 236 17.39 -11.54 -4.00
CA HIS A 236 18.73 -11.15 -4.45
C HIS A 236 19.82 -11.82 -3.59
N GLU A 237 19.72 -11.78 -2.27
CA GLU A 237 20.65 -12.44 -1.35
C GLU A 237 20.78 -13.95 -1.61
N ARG A 238 19.69 -14.60 -1.96
CA ARG A 238 19.64 -16.04 -2.24
C ARG A 238 20.05 -16.42 -3.66
N GLY A 239 20.42 -15.45 -4.49
CA GLY A 239 20.78 -15.71 -5.89
C GLY A 239 19.59 -16.22 -6.72
N LEU A 240 18.36 -15.97 -6.27
CA LEU A 240 17.15 -16.26 -7.03
C LEU A 240 17.01 -15.19 -8.12
N ALA A 241 16.59 -15.59 -9.31
CA ALA A 241 16.72 -14.75 -10.50
C ALA A 241 16.00 -13.40 -10.37
N GLN A 242 14.75 -13.36 -9.90
CA GLN A 242 13.95 -12.12 -9.87
C GLN A 242 12.80 -12.20 -8.86
N ALA A 243 12.44 -11.06 -8.21
CA ALA A 243 11.26 -10.91 -7.38
C ALA A 243 10.01 -10.51 -8.20
N GLY A 244 10.17 -10.04 -9.43
CA GLY A 244 9.07 -9.62 -10.31
C GLY A 244 7.90 -10.60 -10.39
N PRO A 245 8.12 -11.92 -10.55
CA PRO A 245 7.04 -12.92 -10.54
C PRO A 245 6.18 -12.91 -9.28
N PHE A 246 6.76 -12.66 -8.10
CA PHE A 246 6.02 -12.49 -6.86
C PHE A 246 5.06 -11.29 -6.93
N PHE A 247 5.57 -10.13 -7.32
CA PHE A 247 4.78 -8.90 -7.39
C PHE A 247 3.67 -8.98 -8.45
N ALA A 248 3.95 -9.61 -9.59
CA ALA A 248 2.95 -9.87 -10.62
C ALA A 248 1.82 -10.75 -10.11
N ALA A 249 2.16 -11.89 -9.47
CA ALA A 249 1.19 -12.81 -8.91
C ALA A 249 0.37 -12.17 -7.77
N TYR A 250 1.05 -11.45 -6.88
CA TYR A 250 0.43 -10.70 -5.79
C TYR A 250 -0.60 -9.68 -6.32
N SER A 251 -0.19 -8.85 -7.26
CA SER A 251 -1.04 -7.79 -7.79
C SER A 251 -2.19 -8.35 -8.62
N ALA A 252 -1.93 -9.32 -9.49
CA ALA A 252 -2.97 -9.97 -10.30
C ALA A 252 -4.04 -10.61 -9.41
N THR A 253 -3.64 -11.38 -8.39
CA THR A 253 -4.57 -12.04 -7.48
C THR A 253 -5.35 -11.02 -6.66
N SER A 254 -4.69 -9.97 -6.14
CA SER A 254 -5.36 -8.90 -5.40
C SER A 254 -6.41 -8.17 -6.25
N VAL A 255 -6.10 -7.90 -7.53
CA VAL A 255 -7.03 -7.29 -8.49
C VAL A 255 -8.23 -8.22 -8.74
N VAL A 256 -7.99 -9.50 -9.02
CA VAL A 256 -9.06 -10.49 -9.23
C VAL A 256 -9.99 -10.57 -8.02
N ILE A 257 -9.45 -10.66 -6.82
CA ILE A 257 -10.25 -10.70 -5.58
C ILE A 257 -11.07 -9.42 -5.41
N ARG A 258 -10.51 -8.25 -5.70
CA ARG A 258 -11.23 -6.96 -5.58
C ARG A 258 -12.34 -6.79 -6.60
N LEU A 259 -12.14 -7.26 -7.83
CA LEU A 259 -13.13 -7.14 -8.90
C LEU A 259 -14.27 -8.16 -8.73
N PHE A 260 -13.96 -9.40 -8.37
CA PHE A 260 -14.92 -10.50 -8.35
C PHE A 260 -15.36 -10.93 -6.95
N GLY A 261 -14.59 -10.60 -5.90
CA GLY A 261 -14.85 -11.00 -4.52
C GLY A 261 -15.99 -10.24 -3.82
N ARG A 262 -16.47 -9.12 -4.39
CA ARG A 262 -17.53 -8.30 -3.77
C ARG A 262 -18.78 -9.12 -3.42
N ARG A 263 -19.24 -9.95 -4.35
CA ARG A 263 -20.42 -10.80 -4.13
C ARG A 263 -20.23 -11.79 -2.98
N THR A 264 -19.03 -12.33 -2.86
CA THR A 264 -18.66 -13.24 -1.77
C THR A 264 -18.69 -12.54 -0.41
N LEU A 265 -18.24 -11.30 -0.34
CA LEU A 265 -18.30 -10.46 0.88
C LEU A 265 -19.73 -10.19 1.32
N ASP A 266 -20.61 -9.84 0.37
CA ASP A 266 -22.01 -9.52 0.63
C ASP A 266 -22.79 -10.76 1.14
N VAL A 267 -22.44 -11.96 0.62
CA VAL A 267 -23.13 -13.23 0.96
C VAL A 267 -22.60 -13.87 2.25
N LEU A 268 -21.27 -13.94 2.42
CA LEU A 268 -20.67 -14.65 3.56
C LEU A 268 -20.59 -13.80 4.84
N GLY A 269 -20.59 -12.49 4.67
CA GLY A 269 -20.34 -11.54 5.75
C GLY A 269 -18.85 -11.39 6.12
N PRO A 270 -18.49 -10.27 6.77
CA PRO A 270 -17.10 -9.85 6.87
C PRO A 270 -16.20 -10.80 7.71
N HIS A 271 -16.69 -11.36 8.82
CA HIS A 271 -15.86 -12.24 9.66
C HIS A 271 -15.50 -13.56 8.97
N ARG A 272 -16.45 -14.12 8.18
CA ARG A 272 -16.21 -15.37 7.43
C ARG A 272 -15.19 -15.20 6.30
N VAL A 273 -14.88 -13.97 5.93
CA VAL A 273 -13.85 -13.65 4.95
C VAL A 273 -12.55 -13.20 5.62
N ALA A 274 -12.64 -12.45 6.74
CA ALA A 274 -11.44 -11.96 7.43
C ALA A 274 -10.57 -13.10 7.99
N VAL A 275 -11.17 -14.11 8.61
CA VAL A 275 -10.42 -15.23 9.19
C VAL A 275 -9.63 -16.00 8.13
N PRO A 276 -10.24 -16.54 7.05
CA PRO A 276 -9.46 -17.21 6.01
C PRO A 276 -8.51 -16.24 5.27
N GLY A 277 -8.84 -14.96 5.15
CA GLY A 277 -7.95 -13.94 4.58
C GLY A 277 -6.62 -13.85 5.32
N PHE A 278 -6.63 -13.81 6.66
CA PHE A 278 -5.41 -13.83 7.47
C PHE A 278 -4.66 -15.15 7.36
N VAL A 279 -5.36 -16.30 7.33
CA VAL A 279 -4.72 -17.62 7.15
C VAL A 279 -4.02 -17.69 5.80
N VAL A 280 -4.67 -17.27 4.72
CA VAL A 280 -4.09 -17.28 3.37
C VAL A 280 -2.90 -16.31 3.28
N PHE A 281 -2.99 -15.12 3.90
CA PHE A 281 -1.86 -14.20 3.95
C PHE A 281 -0.68 -14.81 4.72
N ALA A 282 -0.94 -15.41 5.89
CA ALA A 282 0.08 -16.09 6.69
C ALA A 282 0.72 -17.26 5.92
N ALA A 283 -0.06 -18.03 5.15
CA ALA A 283 0.44 -19.09 4.28
C ALA A 283 1.40 -18.55 3.20
N GLY A 284 1.08 -17.38 2.61
CA GLY A 284 1.98 -16.71 1.67
C GLY A 284 3.32 -16.31 2.31
N LEU A 285 3.28 -15.74 3.52
CA LEU A 285 4.50 -15.42 4.27
C LEU A 285 5.28 -16.67 4.69
N ALA A 286 4.59 -17.74 5.08
CA ALA A 286 5.22 -19.02 5.38
C ALA A 286 5.88 -19.63 4.13
N GLY A 287 5.28 -19.48 2.96
CA GLY A 287 5.88 -19.86 1.68
C GLY A 287 7.18 -19.11 1.41
N LEU A 288 7.23 -17.79 1.68
CA LEU A 288 8.47 -17.02 1.60
C LEU A 288 9.52 -17.52 2.61
N ALA A 289 9.12 -17.81 3.84
CA ALA A 289 10.01 -18.40 4.84
C ALA A 289 10.57 -19.78 4.38
N GLY A 290 9.78 -20.52 3.60
CA GLY A 290 10.12 -21.85 3.10
C GLY A 290 11.07 -21.88 1.89
N LEU A 291 11.33 -20.74 1.23
CA LEU A 291 12.13 -20.69 0.00
C LEU A 291 13.50 -21.40 0.07
N PRO A 292 14.26 -21.33 1.18
CA PRO A 292 15.57 -22.01 1.25
C PRO A 292 15.49 -23.54 1.35
N TYR A 293 14.32 -24.07 1.66
CA TYR A 293 14.13 -25.50 1.95
C TYR A 293 13.53 -26.28 0.77
N VAL A 294 13.26 -25.62 -0.35
CA VAL A 294 12.77 -26.27 -1.58
C VAL A 294 13.89 -26.44 -2.59
N ALA A 295 13.75 -27.42 -3.47
CA ALA A 295 14.67 -27.62 -4.58
C ALA A 295 14.71 -26.39 -5.49
N SER A 296 15.88 -26.05 -6.04
CA SER A 296 16.09 -24.85 -6.85
C SER A 296 15.09 -24.73 -8.02
N GLY A 297 14.68 -25.85 -8.63
CA GLY A 297 13.67 -25.85 -9.69
C GLY A 297 12.24 -25.47 -9.24
N LEU A 298 11.94 -25.53 -7.94
CA LEU A 298 10.62 -25.19 -7.37
C LEU A 298 10.56 -23.80 -6.74
N THR A 299 11.70 -23.14 -6.59
CA THR A 299 11.79 -21.86 -5.86
C THR A 299 10.93 -20.77 -6.51
N THR A 300 10.98 -20.61 -7.83
CA THR A 300 10.15 -19.65 -8.54
C THR A 300 8.66 -19.97 -8.41
N SER A 301 8.28 -21.26 -8.47
CA SER A 301 6.89 -21.68 -8.28
C SER A 301 6.39 -21.35 -6.88
N LEU A 302 7.17 -21.62 -5.84
CA LEU A 302 6.83 -21.27 -4.46
C LEU A 302 6.76 -19.75 -4.27
N LEU A 303 7.66 -19.00 -4.90
CA LEU A 303 7.64 -17.54 -4.88
C LEU A 303 6.34 -16.97 -5.50
N VAL A 304 5.91 -17.49 -6.65
CA VAL A 304 4.65 -17.13 -7.31
C VAL A 304 3.45 -17.51 -6.44
N LEU A 305 3.40 -18.71 -5.90
CA LEU A 305 2.32 -19.17 -5.01
C LEU A 305 2.24 -18.31 -3.75
N SER A 306 3.39 -17.94 -3.17
CA SER A 306 3.45 -17.01 -2.03
C SER A 306 2.90 -15.64 -2.40
N GLY A 307 3.24 -15.13 -3.59
CA GLY A 307 2.68 -13.89 -4.13
C GLY A 307 1.16 -13.96 -4.30
N MET A 308 0.66 -15.05 -4.88
CA MET A 308 -0.79 -15.28 -5.01
C MET A 308 -1.50 -15.31 -3.66
N ALA A 309 -0.95 -16.03 -2.68
CA ALA A 309 -1.53 -16.13 -1.34
C ALA A 309 -1.51 -14.77 -0.60
N CYS A 310 -0.39 -14.06 -0.62
CA CYS A 310 -0.31 -12.71 -0.05
C CYS A 310 -1.28 -11.74 -0.76
N GLY A 311 -1.36 -11.80 -2.09
CA GLY A 311 -2.28 -10.98 -2.89
C GLY A 311 -3.75 -11.29 -2.60
N ALA A 312 -4.11 -12.56 -2.43
CA ALA A 312 -5.47 -12.98 -2.05
C ALA A 312 -5.83 -12.49 -0.64
N GLY A 313 -4.92 -12.65 0.33
CA GLY A 313 -5.09 -12.15 1.68
C GLY A 313 -5.29 -10.62 1.71
N HIS A 314 -4.38 -9.86 1.10
CA HIS A 314 -4.50 -8.38 1.04
C HIS A 314 -5.77 -7.93 0.30
N GLY A 315 -6.04 -8.54 -0.87
CA GLY A 315 -7.19 -8.21 -1.71
C GLY A 315 -8.52 -8.37 -0.98
N SER A 316 -8.63 -9.37 -0.09
CA SER A 316 -9.82 -9.62 0.73
C SER A 316 -9.83 -8.86 2.04
N LEU A 317 -8.73 -8.83 2.79
CA LEU A 317 -8.67 -8.25 4.13
C LEU A 317 -8.88 -6.75 4.17
N PHE A 318 -8.25 -6.00 3.24
CA PHE A 318 -8.35 -4.54 3.22
C PHE A 318 -9.83 -4.05 3.15
N PRO A 319 -10.64 -4.49 2.16
CA PRO A 319 -12.04 -4.05 2.09
C PRO A 319 -12.90 -4.59 3.24
N VAL A 320 -12.62 -5.79 3.73
CA VAL A 320 -13.38 -6.42 4.82
C VAL A 320 -13.18 -5.68 6.13
N LEU A 321 -11.93 -5.42 6.51
CA LEU A 321 -11.62 -4.71 7.77
C LEU A 321 -12.13 -3.26 7.71
N ASN A 322 -12.07 -2.62 6.53
CA ASN A 322 -12.66 -1.30 6.33
C ASN A 322 -14.20 -1.34 6.49
N ALA A 323 -14.87 -2.32 5.92
CA ALA A 323 -16.32 -2.49 6.06
C ALA A 323 -16.73 -2.78 7.52
N LEU A 324 -15.99 -3.63 8.24
CA LEU A 324 -16.18 -3.88 9.68
C LEU A 324 -16.00 -2.58 10.49
N ALA A 325 -14.97 -1.81 10.20
CA ALA A 325 -14.75 -0.53 10.86
C ALA A 325 -15.92 0.43 10.65
N ILE A 326 -16.37 0.59 9.40
CA ILE A 326 -17.48 1.47 9.03
C ILE A 326 -18.80 1.02 9.71
N SER A 327 -19.09 -0.27 9.74
CA SER A 327 -20.31 -0.80 10.36
C SER A 327 -20.40 -0.51 11.88
N ARG A 328 -19.27 -0.22 12.53
CA ARG A 328 -19.16 0.12 13.96
C ARG A 328 -18.99 1.61 14.21
N ALA A 329 -18.99 2.39 13.16
CA ALA A 329 -18.83 3.84 13.28
C ALA A 329 -20.05 4.44 13.98
N PRO A 330 -19.86 5.35 14.96
CA PRO A 330 -20.94 6.15 15.46
C PRO A 330 -21.62 6.94 14.34
N ALA A 331 -22.92 7.23 14.50
CA ALA A 331 -23.69 7.99 13.51
C ALA A 331 -22.96 9.28 13.11
N GLY A 332 -22.82 9.54 11.81
CA GLY A 332 -22.13 10.70 11.25
C GLY A 332 -20.60 10.68 11.32
N LYS A 333 -19.95 9.62 11.88
CA LYS A 333 -18.49 9.53 12.00
C LYS A 333 -17.83 8.50 11.07
N GLN A 334 -18.54 8.00 10.05
CA GLN A 334 -18.02 6.99 9.10
C GLN A 334 -16.72 7.43 8.42
N GLY A 335 -16.65 8.69 7.97
CA GLY A 335 -15.43 9.24 7.35
C GLY A 335 -14.23 9.24 8.30
N ALA A 336 -14.44 9.59 9.58
CA ALA A 336 -13.39 9.54 10.59
C ALA A 336 -12.88 8.12 10.85
N VAL A 337 -13.79 7.13 10.84
CA VAL A 337 -13.43 5.71 11.02
C VAL A 337 -12.67 5.15 9.80
N VAL A 338 -13.01 5.56 8.58
CA VAL A 338 -12.22 5.22 7.38
C VAL A 338 -10.80 5.79 7.48
N GLY A 339 -10.67 7.05 7.94
CA GLY A 339 -9.37 7.66 8.20
C GLY A 339 -8.58 6.91 9.28
N LEU A 340 -9.25 6.47 10.36
CA LEU A 340 -8.64 5.67 11.42
C LEU A 340 -8.18 4.30 10.92
N HIS A 341 -8.98 3.64 10.07
CA HIS A 341 -8.60 2.37 9.44
C HIS A 341 -7.32 2.52 8.60
N THR A 342 -7.24 3.57 7.78
CA THR A 342 -6.02 3.85 7.00
C THR A 342 -4.83 4.15 7.93
N ALA A 343 -5.03 4.96 8.97
CA ALA A 343 -3.99 5.26 9.95
C ALA A 343 -3.50 4.00 10.68
N ALA A 344 -4.37 3.03 10.96
CA ALA A 344 -3.98 1.77 11.58
C ALA A 344 -3.05 0.92 10.67
N ILE A 345 -3.31 0.88 9.35
CA ILE A 345 -2.39 0.26 8.39
C ILE A 345 -1.02 0.96 8.43
N ASP A 346 -1.03 2.28 8.42
CA ASP A 346 0.20 3.07 8.41
C ASP A 346 1.00 2.90 9.69
N VAL A 347 0.35 2.84 10.87
CA VAL A 347 1.01 2.53 12.15
C VAL A 347 1.66 1.15 12.07
N GLY A 348 0.95 0.17 11.51
CA GLY A 348 1.52 -1.16 11.24
C GLY A 348 2.76 -1.08 10.34
N ALA A 349 2.71 -0.29 9.26
CA ALA A 349 3.83 -0.10 8.35
C ALA A 349 5.04 0.57 9.04
N VAL A 350 4.80 1.68 9.75
CA VAL A 350 5.84 2.46 10.45
C VAL A 350 6.58 1.62 11.50
N LEU A 351 5.85 0.81 12.27
CA LEU A 351 6.44 -0.04 13.30
C LEU A 351 7.01 -1.35 12.71
N GLY A 352 6.30 -1.91 11.74
CA GLY A 352 6.63 -3.22 11.16
C GLY A 352 7.85 -3.18 10.27
N THR A 353 8.04 -2.13 9.48
CA THR A 353 9.15 -2.09 8.51
C THR A 353 10.53 -2.07 9.19
N PRO A 354 10.79 -1.25 10.24
CA PRO A 354 12.03 -1.35 11.00
C PRO A 354 12.18 -2.69 11.74
N LEU A 355 11.08 -3.22 12.29
CA LEU A 355 11.08 -4.53 12.94
C LEU A 355 11.47 -5.65 11.95
N CYS A 356 10.92 -5.64 10.74
CA CYS A 356 11.29 -6.58 9.69
C CYS A 356 12.77 -6.48 9.33
N GLY A 357 13.30 -5.26 9.18
CA GLY A 357 14.72 -5.04 8.92
C GLY A 357 15.60 -5.63 10.04
N PHE A 358 15.26 -5.35 11.30
CA PHE A 358 15.98 -5.91 12.46
C PHE A 358 15.93 -7.44 12.50
N LEU A 359 14.75 -8.04 12.28
CA LEU A 359 14.61 -9.50 12.28
C LEU A 359 15.35 -10.14 11.10
N ALA A 360 15.30 -9.53 9.91
CA ALA A 360 15.99 -10.04 8.73
C ALA A 360 17.51 -10.02 8.94
N GLU A 361 18.06 -8.94 9.48
CA GLU A 361 19.51 -8.82 9.73
C GLU A 361 20.01 -9.76 10.83
N ARG A 362 19.22 -9.96 11.91
CA ARG A 362 19.66 -10.74 13.07
C ARG A 362 19.37 -12.23 12.95
N LEU A 363 18.26 -12.60 12.34
CA LEU A 363 17.74 -13.97 12.31
C LEU A 363 17.59 -14.53 10.88
N GLY A 364 17.83 -13.68 9.88
CA GLY A 364 17.64 -13.98 8.46
C GLY A 364 16.20 -13.84 8.00
N TYR A 365 16.02 -13.68 6.68
CA TYR A 365 14.71 -13.51 6.04
C TYR A 365 13.70 -14.63 6.34
N PRO A 366 14.09 -15.93 6.38
CA PRO A 366 13.14 -17.00 6.73
C PRO A 366 12.50 -16.82 8.10
N ALA A 367 13.29 -16.44 9.12
CA ALA A 367 12.78 -16.20 10.47
C ALA A 367 11.92 -14.95 10.52
N MET A 368 12.29 -13.88 9.81
CA MET A 368 11.51 -12.65 9.68
C MET A 368 10.14 -12.97 9.07
N TYR A 369 10.07 -13.67 7.92
CA TYR A 369 8.80 -14.03 7.30
C TYR A 369 7.97 -15.00 8.14
N GLY A 370 8.60 -15.97 8.82
CA GLY A 370 7.93 -16.85 9.76
C GLY A 370 7.27 -16.08 10.90
N THR A 371 8.00 -15.13 11.50
CA THR A 371 7.48 -14.26 12.57
C THR A 371 6.30 -13.40 12.08
N MET A 372 6.40 -12.83 10.88
CA MET A 372 5.32 -12.03 10.28
C MET A 372 4.11 -12.92 9.92
N GLY A 373 4.33 -14.16 9.52
CA GLY A 373 3.28 -15.15 9.32
C GLY A 373 2.53 -15.45 10.63
N LEU A 374 3.26 -15.69 11.73
CA LEU A 374 2.67 -15.88 13.06
C LEU A 374 1.92 -14.64 13.54
N ALA A 375 2.47 -13.44 13.33
CA ALA A 375 1.78 -12.19 13.63
C ALA A 375 0.47 -12.07 12.82
N SER A 376 0.47 -12.48 11.55
CA SER A 376 -0.75 -12.52 10.73
C SER A 376 -1.79 -13.50 11.31
N LEU A 377 -1.37 -14.66 11.85
CA LEU A 377 -2.28 -15.59 12.52
C LEU A 377 -2.87 -15.00 13.83
N ALA A 378 -2.20 -14.08 14.50
CA ALA A 378 -2.81 -13.36 15.62
C ALA A 378 -4.04 -12.55 15.16
N GLY A 379 -4.06 -12.07 13.90
CA GLY A 379 -5.23 -11.46 13.27
C GLY A 379 -6.44 -12.42 13.20
N VAL A 380 -6.19 -13.72 12.99
CA VAL A 380 -7.25 -14.77 13.05
C VAL A 380 -7.88 -14.79 14.45
N GLY A 381 -7.04 -14.84 15.50
CA GLY A 381 -7.51 -14.86 16.89
C GLY A 381 -8.34 -13.62 17.23
N LEU A 382 -7.89 -12.44 16.79
CA LEU A 382 -8.63 -11.18 16.99
C LEU A 382 -10.00 -11.21 16.30
N MET A 383 -10.07 -11.63 15.03
CA MET A 383 -11.31 -11.68 14.27
C MET A 383 -12.26 -12.76 14.76
N ALA A 384 -11.75 -13.91 15.23
CA ALA A 384 -12.56 -14.97 15.85
C ALA A 384 -13.16 -14.51 17.20
N LYS A 385 -12.36 -13.84 18.03
CA LYS A 385 -12.82 -13.25 19.29
C LYS A 385 -13.91 -12.19 19.04
N ASP A 386 -13.65 -11.31 18.10
CA ASP A 386 -14.56 -10.25 17.69
C ASP A 386 -15.92 -10.80 17.22
N ALA A 387 -15.91 -11.86 16.42
CA ALA A 387 -17.13 -12.54 15.97
C ALA A 387 -17.95 -13.16 17.13
N ARG A 388 -17.29 -13.66 18.19
CA ARG A 388 -17.95 -14.20 19.38
C ARG A 388 -18.62 -13.09 20.21
N THR A 389 -17.88 -12.03 20.50
CA THR A 389 -18.38 -10.87 21.27
C THR A 389 -19.61 -10.24 20.61
N MET A 390 -19.65 -10.20 19.27
CA MET A 390 -20.81 -9.69 18.53
C MET A 390 -22.04 -10.60 18.65
N LYS A 391 -21.87 -11.93 18.74
CA LYS A 391 -22.97 -12.87 18.95
C LYS A 391 -23.52 -12.78 20.36
N GLU A 392 -22.65 -12.65 21.36
CA GLU A 392 -23.03 -12.53 22.78
C GLU A 392 -23.70 -11.19 23.11
N GLY A 393 -23.39 -10.11 22.40
CA GLY A 393 -24.00 -8.79 22.59
C GLY A 393 -25.33 -8.59 21.85
N LEU A 394 -25.78 -9.59 21.08
CA LEU A 394 -27.07 -9.62 20.36
C LEU A 394 -28.10 -10.54 21.04
N GLY A 395 -27.75 -11.26 22.11
CA GLY A 395 -28.64 -12.03 22.99
C GLY A 395 -28.87 -11.29 24.28
#